data_7e13073fdcf3a1886ea6ce57aa17acb5
#
_entry.id   7e13073fdcf3a1886ea6ce57aa17acb5
#
_cell.length_a   1.000
_cell.length_b   1.000
_cell.length_c   1.000
_cell.angle_alpha   90.00
_cell.angle_beta   90.00
_cell.angle_gamma   90.00
#
_symmetry.space_group_name_H-M   'P 1'
#
loop_
_entity.id
_entity.type
_entity.pdbx_description
1 polymer ?
#
loop_
_entity_poly.entity_id
_entity_poly.type
_entity_poly.pdbx_seq_one_letter_code
_entity_poly.pdbx_strand_id
1 'polypeptide(L)'
;MSVYIHMGVRMRRSLTMALSLIIVAPQVSAEALRAGAAQSVITPELPTEHAVYLAGFGHNRVASGVHDDLYARCLALEIATPTLVVCSVDLIGLFYDDVLTIRRAFQQKAPAASFLVVASTHTHAGPDTLGLYGPKPLATGIDGRYLDWVDGRIASTAADAVRAMQPALLKLGRDDHPLLELLQGVDRPPRVKDPFLFTMRLVARSTGETIATLVNWSAHPEVLGRKNTQITSDYPHWVRAYVEKQLGGMALFFSGSIGKVSPLGDQVALLDPETGKLAEDESWRKAELLGTEIGRLAQRSLQNAEQVNLNSLTVQSEIVFVPMQNSHFRAAAAAGVFVGRKPLYSGGKLDPAKEKRDLPDLGRVEYATGHDIQTEVDYVRLGAAGTTVAEILTIPGEIYPELVNGGMARYPGADYPEAPFEPVLREQLKTTYQFIFGLGNDEIGYLIPKAEWDEQPPWLMNAAQSWYGEINSLGPDAAGSVLGALVSLIRPY
;
A
#
# COMPACT_ATOMS: atom_id res chain seq x y z
N MET A 1 1.06 38.91 105.21
CA MET A 1 1.55 40.00 104.39
C MET A 1 2.29 39.41 103.22
N SER A 2 1.64 39.25 102.13
CA SER A 2 2.24 38.61 100.88
C SER A 2 2.39 39.67 99.83
N VAL A 3 3.57 39.83 99.36
CA VAL A 3 3.91 40.67 98.18
C VAL A 3 3.92 39.83 96.95
N TYR A 4 3.03 40.15 95.99
CA TYR A 4 3.05 39.55 94.65
C TYR A 4 3.93 40.37 93.70
N ILE A 5 4.94 39.73 93.13
CA ILE A 5 5.76 40.27 92.02
C ILE A 5 5.22 39.77 90.69
N HIS A 6 4.77 40.70 89.84
CA HIS A 6 4.38 40.40 88.46
C HIS A 6 5.62 40.42 87.56
N MET A 7 5.94 39.28 86.98
CA MET A 7 6.95 39.13 85.88
C MET A 7 6.23 39.16 84.54
N GLY A 8 6.43 40.24 83.79
CA GLY A 8 5.93 40.34 82.40
C GLY A 8 6.79 39.59 81.43
N VAL A 9 6.21 38.58 80.76
CA VAL A 9 6.86 37.85 79.71
C VAL A 9 6.62 38.57 78.37
N ARG A 10 7.68 39.10 77.75
CA ARG A 10 7.66 39.63 76.35
C ARG A 10 7.76 38.48 75.37
N MET A 11 6.68 38.18 74.66
CA MET A 11 6.64 37.21 73.55
C MET A 11 7.23 37.85 72.32
N ARG A 12 8.43 37.40 71.92
CA ARG A 12 9.02 37.69 70.58
C ARG A 12 8.30 36.87 69.51
N ARG A 13 7.57 37.49 68.59
CA ARG A 13 7.03 36.87 67.40
C ARG A 13 8.17 36.67 66.36
N SER A 14 8.61 35.46 66.21
CA SER A 14 9.50 35.07 65.06
C SER A 14 8.66 34.95 63.82
N LEU A 15 8.93 35.80 62.85
CA LEU A 15 8.32 35.74 61.51
C LEU A 15 9.11 34.68 60.65
N THR A 16 8.56 33.46 60.53
CA THR A 16 9.13 32.44 59.67
C THR A 16 8.63 32.71 58.28
N MET A 17 9.51 33.23 57.43
CA MET A 17 9.24 33.42 55.99
C MET A 17 9.40 32.06 55.30
N ALA A 18 8.26 31.40 54.97
CA ALA A 18 8.26 30.18 54.17
C ALA A 18 8.59 30.51 52.70
N LEU A 19 9.81 30.17 52.25
CA LEU A 19 10.22 30.29 50.88
C LEU A 19 9.62 29.09 50.12
N SER A 20 8.50 29.29 49.41
CA SER A 20 7.91 28.28 48.54
C SER A 20 8.79 28.13 47.26
N LEU A 21 9.60 27.10 47.23
CA LEU A 21 10.34 26.70 46.04
C LEU A 21 9.32 26.18 45.04
N ILE A 22 8.99 26.97 44.00
CA ILE A 22 8.22 26.50 42.85
C ILE A 22 9.18 25.64 42.03
N ILE A 23 9.12 24.32 42.18
CA ILE A 23 9.77 23.38 41.31
C ILE A 23 8.95 23.40 40.02
N VAL A 24 9.40 24.19 39.03
CA VAL A 24 8.93 24.06 37.66
C VAL A 24 9.54 22.74 37.13
N ALA A 25 8.74 21.68 37.19
CA ALA A 25 9.10 20.44 36.49
C ALA A 25 9.33 20.79 34.99
N PRO A 26 10.42 20.35 34.39
CA PRO A 26 10.58 20.52 32.95
C PRO A 26 9.37 19.86 32.27
N GLN A 27 8.53 20.66 31.60
CA GLN A 27 7.56 20.11 30.66
C GLN A 27 8.40 19.35 29.63
N VAL A 28 8.37 18.03 29.68
CA VAL A 28 8.81 17.21 28.56
C VAL A 28 7.92 17.64 27.42
N SER A 29 8.46 18.50 26.55
CA SER A 29 7.80 18.88 25.30
C SER A 29 7.55 17.59 24.56
N ALA A 30 6.28 17.19 24.43
CA ALA A 30 5.92 16.09 23.55
C ALA A 30 6.58 16.38 22.19
N GLU A 31 7.42 15.46 21.71
CA GLU A 31 8.07 15.64 20.41
C GLU A 31 7.00 15.91 19.37
N ALA A 32 7.14 17.03 18.65
CA ALA A 32 6.15 17.47 17.69
C ALA A 32 6.33 16.65 16.40
N LEU A 33 5.22 16.28 15.75
CA LEU A 33 5.23 15.66 14.43
C LEU A 33 6.16 16.44 13.50
N ARG A 34 7.06 15.72 12.84
CA ARG A 34 7.85 16.19 11.70
C ARG A 34 7.46 15.39 10.48
N ALA A 35 7.42 16.03 9.31
CA ALA A 35 7.16 15.38 8.04
C ALA A 35 8.04 15.98 6.94
N GLY A 36 8.40 15.13 5.99
CA GLY A 36 9.14 15.53 4.80
C GLY A 36 8.76 14.66 3.61
N ALA A 37 8.86 15.21 2.41
CA ALA A 37 8.49 14.52 1.19
C ALA A 37 9.55 14.73 0.10
N ALA A 38 9.73 13.71 -0.73
CA ALA A 38 10.61 13.76 -1.90
C ALA A 38 10.09 12.85 -3.01
N GLN A 39 10.43 13.18 -4.26
CA GLN A 39 10.12 12.36 -5.42
C GLN A 39 11.32 12.27 -6.37
N SER A 40 11.36 11.17 -7.13
CA SER A 40 12.32 10.98 -8.21
C SER A 40 11.64 10.31 -9.39
N VAL A 41 12.03 10.71 -10.60
CA VAL A 41 11.62 10.03 -11.82
C VAL A 41 12.29 8.64 -11.85
N ILE A 42 11.47 7.63 -12.20
CA ILE A 42 11.88 6.24 -12.40
C ILE A 42 11.50 5.73 -13.80
N THR A 43 11.12 6.61 -14.72
CA THR A 43 10.86 6.29 -16.13
C THR A 43 12.16 5.78 -16.77
N PRO A 44 12.15 4.63 -17.47
CA PRO A 44 13.32 4.24 -18.26
C PRO A 44 13.56 5.22 -19.42
N GLU A 45 14.82 5.48 -19.73
CA GLU A 45 15.17 6.23 -20.94
C GLU A 45 14.80 5.43 -22.20
N LEU A 46 14.15 6.09 -23.16
CA LEU A 46 13.82 5.50 -24.46
C LEU A 46 14.45 6.30 -25.59
N PRO A 47 14.95 5.69 -26.66
CA PRO A 47 15.07 4.23 -26.88
C PRO A 47 16.17 3.60 -26.01
N THR A 48 15.97 2.34 -25.61
CA THR A 48 16.96 1.52 -24.92
C THR A 48 17.63 0.51 -25.88
N GLU A 49 18.75 -0.07 -25.46
CA GLU A 49 19.36 -1.18 -26.20
C GLU A 49 18.49 -2.45 -26.19
N HIS A 50 17.60 -2.58 -25.22
CA HIS A 50 16.70 -3.70 -25.04
C HIS A 50 15.24 -3.24 -25.03
N ALA A 51 14.33 -4.14 -25.43
CA ALA A 51 12.90 -3.85 -25.37
C ALA A 51 12.44 -3.66 -23.91
N VAL A 52 11.74 -2.56 -23.64
CA VAL A 52 11.02 -2.38 -22.36
C VAL A 52 9.65 -3.03 -22.51
N TYR A 53 9.44 -4.16 -21.84
CA TYR A 53 8.15 -4.83 -21.82
C TYR A 53 7.25 -4.17 -20.79
N LEU A 54 6.02 -3.84 -21.21
CA LEU A 54 5.01 -3.25 -20.31
C LEU A 54 4.25 -4.35 -19.58
N ALA A 55 4.13 -4.19 -18.28
CA ALA A 55 3.42 -5.10 -17.38
C ALA A 55 1.88 -5.00 -17.49
N GLY A 56 1.17 -5.98 -16.98
CA GLY A 56 -0.28 -5.98 -16.71
C GLY A 56 -1.12 -6.75 -17.73
N PHE A 57 -0.80 -6.74 -19.04
CA PHE A 57 -1.64 -7.32 -20.09
C PHE A 57 -0.91 -8.31 -21.01
N GLY A 58 -0.58 -9.48 -20.49
CA GLY A 58 0.01 -10.55 -21.30
C GLY A 58 1.42 -10.25 -21.81
N HIS A 59 1.87 -11.03 -22.82
CA HIS A 59 3.24 -11.00 -23.28
C HIS A 59 3.48 -10.07 -24.47
N ASN A 60 4.76 -9.68 -24.67
CA ASN A 60 5.27 -8.98 -25.85
C ASN A 60 4.65 -7.59 -26.09
N ARG A 61 4.24 -6.90 -25.04
CA ARG A 61 3.78 -5.51 -25.11
C ARG A 61 4.97 -4.59 -24.86
N VAL A 62 5.60 -4.12 -25.96
CA VAL A 62 6.80 -3.28 -25.91
C VAL A 62 6.45 -1.80 -25.86
N ALA A 63 7.11 -1.05 -24.98
CA ALA A 63 6.96 0.39 -24.88
C ALA A 63 7.37 1.09 -26.18
N SER A 64 6.52 1.99 -26.69
CA SER A 64 6.76 2.79 -27.89
C SER A 64 7.05 4.27 -27.60
N GLY A 65 6.86 4.71 -26.36
CA GLY A 65 7.08 6.08 -25.90
C GLY A 65 6.67 6.27 -24.46
N VAL A 66 6.74 7.51 -24.01
CA VAL A 66 6.35 7.94 -22.66
C VAL A 66 5.28 9.01 -22.80
N HIS A 67 4.14 8.83 -22.13
CA HIS A 67 3.09 9.85 -22.02
C HIS A 67 3.33 10.76 -20.82
N ASP A 68 3.58 10.14 -19.65
CA ASP A 68 3.95 10.83 -18.42
C ASP A 68 4.99 10.01 -17.64
N ASP A 69 5.77 10.73 -16.84
CA ASP A 69 6.81 10.11 -16.04
C ASP A 69 6.27 9.20 -14.94
N LEU A 70 6.95 8.08 -14.74
CA LEU A 70 6.80 7.23 -13.57
C LEU A 70 7.63 7.79 -12.40
N TYR A 71 7.09 7.71 -11.21
CA TYR A 71 7.74 8.27 -10.02
C TYR A 71 7.90 7.27 -8.89
N ALA A 72 8.99 7.40 -8.13
CA ALA A 72 9.06 7.03 -6.73
C ALA A 72 8.75 8.29 -5.91
N ARG A 73 7.72 8.25 -5.07
CA ARG A 73 7.27 9.36 -4.21
C ARG A 73 7.24 8.88 -2.76
N CYS A 74 8.02 9.51 -1.89
CA CYS A 74 8.20 9.08 -0.51
C CYS A 74 7.78 10.18 0.47
N LEU A 75 7.12 9.79 1.56
CA LEU A 75 6.70 10.62 2.68
C LEU A 75 7.34 10.07 3.96
N ALA A 76 8.10 10.90 4.67
CA ALA A 76 8.67 10.59 5.97
C ALA A 76 7.84 11.23 7.09
N LEU A 77 7.58 10.48 8.16
CA LEU A 77 6.86 10.89 9.36
C LEU A 77 7.67 10.52 10.61
N GLU A 78 7.81 11.45 11.55
CA GLU A 78 8.54 11.24 12.80
C GLU A 78 7.82 11.88 13.98
N ILE A 79 7.64 11.09 15.03
CA ILE A 79 7.27 11.51 16.37
C ILE A 79 8.13 10.65 17.27
N ALA A 80 9.31 11.13 17.68
CA ALA A 80 10.33 10.27 18.27
C ALA A 80 10.79 9.15 17.29
N THR A 81 11.44 8.13 17.79
CA THR A 81 11.88 6.97 17.01
C THR A 81 10.88 5.83 17.09
N PRO A 82 10.64 5.06 16.02
CA PRO A 82 11.28 5.16 14.70
C PRO A 82 10.69 6.22 13.78
N THR A 83 11.47 6.68 12.80
CA THR A 83 10.96 7.41 11.64
C THR A 83 10.28 6.43 10.69
N LEU A 84 9.02 6.67 10.32
CA LEU A 84 8.32 5.93 9.28
C LEU A 84 8.50 6.63 7.93
N VAL A 85 8.93 5.90 6.91
CA VAL A 85 8.91 6.34 5.52
C VAL A 85 7.98 5.44 4.73
N VAL A 86 7.03 6.02 3.99
CA VAL A 86 6.17 5.31 3.06
C VAL A 86 6.44 5.81 1.65
N CYS A 87 6.73 4.92 0.73
CA CYS A 87 6.97 5.22 -0.68
C CYS A 87 5.89 4.61 -1.55
N SER A 88 5.31 5.41 -2.44
CA SER A 88 4.46 4.98 -3.54
C SER A 88 5.31 4.99 -4.81
N VAL A 89 5.32 3.87 -5.56
CA VAL A 89 6.12 3.73 -6.77
C VAL A 89 5.24 3.33 -7.96
N ASP A 90 5.44 3.97 -9.11
CA ASP A 90 4.65 3.73 -10.32
C ASP A 90 5.17 2.50 -11.08
N LEU A 91 5.00 1.33 -10.48
CA LEU A 91 5.37 0.01 -11.00
C LEU A 91 4.19 -0.96 -10.85
N ILE A 92 4.23 -2.07 -11.58
CA ILE A 92 3.24 -3.15 -11.45
C ILE A 92 3.34 -3.82 -10.07
N GLY A 93 4.54 -3.98 -9.54
CA GLY A 93 4.86 -4.62 -8.27
C GLY A 93 6.37 -4.69 -8.07
N LEU A 94 6.79 -4.93 -6.85
CA LEU A 94 8.17 -5.28 -6.48
C LEU A 94 8.12 -6.54 -5.64
N PHE A 95 9.10 -7.42 -5.80
CA PHE A 95 9.23 -8.55 -4.89
C PHE A 95 9.85 -8.15 -3.56
N TYR A 96 9.58 -8.92 -2.52
CA TYR A 96 10.09 -8.64 -1.18
C TYR A 96 11.62 -8.54 -1.14
N ASP A 97 12.35 -9.34 -1.93
CA ASP A 97 13.82 -9.25 -2.03
C ASP A 97 14.30 -7.91 -2.60
N ASP A 98 13.56 -7.32 -3.55
CA ASP A 98 13.83 -5.97 -4.04
C ASP A 98 13.63 -4.95 -2.91
N VAL A 99 12.53 -5.07 -2.17
CA VAL A 99 12.26 -4.22 -1.00
C VAL A 99 13.35 -4.36 0.07
N LEU A 100 13.85 -5.57 0.34
CA LEU A 100 14.98 -5.78 1.24
C LEU A 100 16.27 -5.13 0.72
N THR A 101 16.47 -5.13 -0.61
CA THR A 101 17.60 -4.45 -1.25
C THR A 101 17.48 -2.93 -1.11
N ILE A 102 16.31 -2.37 -1.38
CA ILE A 102 15.97 -0.96 -1.18
C ILE A 102 16.21 -0.55 0.29
N ARG A 103 15.72 -1.34 1.25
CA ARG A 103 15.91 -1.08 2.69
C ARG A 103 17.38 -1.06 3.10
N ARG A 104 18.19 -2.00 2.61
CA ARG A 104 19.64 -2.01 2.86
C ARG A 104 20.33 -0.76 2.33
N ALA A 105 20.01 -0.34 1.10
CA ALA A 105 20.55 0.88 0.49
C ALA A 105 20.05 2.15 1.22
N PHE A 106 18.80 2.17 1.67
CA PHE A 106 18.22 3.26 2.46
C PHE A 106 18.90 3.41 3.81
N GLN A 107 19.13 2.32 4.55
CA GLN A 107 19.79 2.35 5.86
C GLN A 107 21.22 2.91 5.80
N GLN A 108 21.93 2.73 4.67
CA GLN A 108 23.24 3.35 4.44
C GLN A 108 23.17 4.87 4.28
N LYS A 109 22.01 5.43 3.92
CA LYS A 109 21.81 6.85 3.60
C LYS A 109 21.03 7.61 4.68
N ALA A 110 20.27 6.90 5.53
CA ALA A 110 19.37 7.44 6.54
C ALA A 110 19.63 6.81 7.92
N PRO A 111 19.14 7.42 9.01
CA PRO A 111 19.32 6.91 10.35
C PRO A 111 18.82 5.47 10.53
N ALA A 112 19.55 4.67 11.32
CA ALA A 112 19.25 3.26 11.58
C ALA A 112 17.87 3.00 12.24
N ALA A 113 17.23 4.03 12.80
CA ALA A 113 15.92 3.93 13.44
C ALA A 113 14.72 4.09 12.49
N SER A 114 14.96 4.22 11.18
CA SER A 114 13.90 4.44 10.18
C SER A 114 13.30 3.11 9.71
N PHE A 115 11.97 3.10 9.53
CA PHE A 115 11.21 2.02 8.95
C PHE A 115 10.72 2.42 7.55
N LEU A 116 10.91 1.57 6.55
CA LEU A 116 10.56 1.86 5.17
C LEU A 116 9.51 0.87 4.66
N VAL A 117 8.37 1.40 4.23
CA VAL A 117 7.34 0.72 3.45
C VAL A 117 7.46 1.16 1.99
N VAL A 118 7.42 0.22 1.06
CA VAL A 118 7.35 0.49 -0.38
C VAL A 118 6.10 -0.17 -0.92
N ALA A 119 5.20 0.59 -1.55
CA ALA A 119 3.99 0.07 -2.16
C ALA A 119 3.91 0.51 -3.63
N SER A 120 3.58 -0.42 -4.52
CA SER A 120 3.41 -0.13 -5.93
C SER A 120 2.02 0.41 -6.22
N THR A 121 1.91 1.34 -7.19
CA THR A 121 0.59 1.81 -7.67
C THR A 121 -0.13 0.75 -8.47
N HIS A 122 0.58 -0.25 -8.98
CA HIS A 122 0.11 -1.31 -9.85
C HIS A 122 -0.24 -0.83 -11.26
N THR A 123 0.45 0.17 -11.78
CA THR A 123 0.19 0.61 -13.17
C THR A 123 0.44 -0.51 -14.17
N HIS A 124 -0.54 -0.75 -15.04
CA HIS A 124 -0.43 -1.70 -16.15
C HIS A 124 0.24 -1.10 -17.41
N ALA A 125 0.95 0.01 -17.24
CA ALA A 125 1.67 0.69 -18.31
C ALA A 125 3.09 1.12 -17.90
N GLY A 126 3.64 0.48 -16.87
CA GLY A 126 5.05 0.57 -16.46
C GLY A 126 5.88 -0.62 -16.95
N PRO A 127 7.22 -0.57 -16.79
CA PRO A 127 8.11 -1.69 -17.11
C PRO A 127 7.78 -2.96 -16.31
N ASP A 128 8.03 -4.11 -16.89
CA ASP A 128 7.92 -5.41 -16.21
C ASP A 128 9.00 -5.54 -15.12
N THR A 129 8.56 -5.53 -13.87
CA THR A 129 9.41 -5.75 -12.69
C THR A 129 9.18 -7.10 -12.01
N LEU A 130 8.20 -7.88 -12.51
CA LEU A 130 7.84 -9.19 -11.98
C LEU A 130 8.32 -10.35 -12.88
N GLY A 131 8.68 -10.07 -14.14
CA GLY A 131 9.16 -11.06 -15.11
C GLY A 131 8.06 -11.79 -15.89
N LEU A 132 6.79 -11.53 -15.58
CA LEU A 132 5.65 -12.25 -16.14
C LEU A 132 5.23 -11.75 -17.52
N TYR A 133 5.73 -10.59 -17.99
CA TYR A 133 5.22 -9.90 -19.18
C TYR A 133 6.23 -9.84 -20.34
N GLY A 134 7.24 -10.70 -20.31
CA GLY A 134 8.30 -10.75 -21.33
C GLY A 134 7.84 -11.12 -22.74
N PRO A 135 8.77 -11.47 -23.65
CA PRO A 135 8.45 -11.66 -25.07
C PRO A 135 7.52 -12.85 -25.35
N LYS A 136 7.45 -13.81 -24.43
CA LYS A 136 6.62 -15.03 -24.53
C LYS A 136 6.47 -15.68 -23.14
N PRO A 137 5.54 -16.63 -22.98
CA PRO A 137 5.43 -17.39 -21.73
C PRO A 137 6.77 -17.98 -21.27
N LEU A 138 7.01 -17.97 -19.96
CA LEU A 138 8.24 -18.47 -19.32
C LEU A 138 9.55 -17.77 -19.78
N ALA A 139 9.43 -16.57 -20.33
CA ALA A 139 10.58 -15.71 -20.63
C ALA A 139 10.41 -14.38 -19.89
N THR A 140 11.38 -14.03 -19.05
CA THR A 140 11.33 -12.80 -18.26
C THR A 140 11.27 -11.54 -19.11
N GLY A 141 10.50 -10.55 -18.68
CA GLY A 141 10.52 -9.19 -19.24
C GLY A 141 11.34 -8.20 -18.42
N ILE A 142 11.93 -8.67 -17.31
CA ILE A 142 12.74 -7.81 -16.44
C ILE A 142 14.03 -7.38 -17.14
N ASP A 143 14.28 -6.07 -17.22
CA ASP A 143 15.64 -5.53 -17.38
C ASP A 143 16.25 -5.37 -15.98
N GLY A 144 17.19 -6.27 -15.62
CA GLY A 144 17.82 -6.26 -14.30
C GLY A 144 18.60 -4.97 -14.01
N ARG A 145 19.18 -4.30 -15.04
CA ARG A 145 19.89 -3.04 -14.86
C ARG A 145 18.92 -1.90 -14.50
N TYR A 146 17.77 -1.89 -15.17
CA TYR A 146 16.69 -0.92 -14.84
C TYR A 146 16.21 -1.14 -13.41
N LEU A 147 15.93 -2.38 -13.01
CA LEU A 147 15.40 -2.68 -11.69
C LEU A 147 16.41 -2.36 -10.57
N ASP A 148 17.69 -2.70 -10.75
CA ASP A 148 18.75 -2.33 -9.78
C ASP A 148 18.90 -0.79 -9.67
N TRP A 149 18.76 -0.06 -10.78
CA TRP A 149 18.75 1.40 -10.77
C TRP A 149 17.53 1.97 -10.04
N VAL A 150 16.34 1.42 -10.28
CA VAL A 150 15.10 1.83 -9.59
C VAL A 150 15.18 1.59 -8.10
N ASP A 151 15.69 0.43 -7.65
CA ASP A 151 15.91 0.12 -6.23
C ASP A 151 16.78 1.20 -5.56
N GLY A 152 17.87 1.57 -6.22
CA GLY A 152 18.76 2.65 -5.75
C GLY A 152 18.08 4.03 -5.73
N ARG A 153 17.21 4.31 -6.71
CA ARG A 153 16.43 5.56 -6.78
C ARG A 153 15.40 5.65 -5.67
N ILE A 154 14.62 4.57 -5.42
CA ILE A 154 13.65 4.52 -4.32
C ILE A 154 14.36 4.75 -2.98
N ALA A 155 15.47 4.04 -2.72
CA ALA A 155 16.25 4.20 -1.50
C ALA A 155 16.76 5.64 -1.30
N SER A 156 17.22 6.29 -2.37
CA SER A 156 17.67 7.67 -2.33
C SER A 156 16.54 8.65 -2.07
N THR A 157 15.39 8.45 -2.74
CA THR A 157 14.19 9.29 -2.56
C THR A 157 13.65 9.18 -1.13
N ALA A 158 13.64 7.97 -0.55
CA ALA A 158 13.27 7.76 0.85
C ALA A 158 14.19 8.53 1.79
N ALA A 159 15.51 8.51 1.55
CA ALA A 159 16.48 9.28 2.34
C ALA A 159 16.32 10.80 2.15
N ASP A 160 15.96 11.26 0.94
CA ASP A 160 15.67 12.67 0.68
C ASP A 160 14.42 13.13 1.44
N ALA A 161 13.37 12.31 1.51
CA ALA A 161 12.18 12.60 2.31
C ALA A 161 12.52 12.76 3.80
N VAL A 162 13.40 11.90 4.35
CA VAL A 162 13.89 12.04 5.73
C VAL A 162 14.66 13.35 5.92
N ARG A 163 15.53 13.71 4.98
CA ARG A 163 16.30 14.97 5.05
C ARG A 163 15.43 16.22 4.95
N ALA A 164 14.29 16.12 4.24
CA ALA A 164 13.35 17.23 4.07
C ALA A 164 12.39 17.42 5.28
N MET A 165 12.49 16.60 6.33
CA MET A 165 11.57 16.67 7.46
C MET A 165 11.63 18.02 8.19
N GLN A 166 10.47 18.61 8.42
CA GLN A 166 10.23 19.83 9.17
C GLN A 166 9.04 19.69 10.11
N PRO A 167 8.88 20.57 11.10
CA PRO A 167 7.69 20.55 11.95
C PRO A 167 6.41 20.64 11.13
N ALA A 168 5.49 19.72 11.38
CA ALA A 168 4.29 19.54 10.57
C ALA A 168 3.01 19.45 11.40
N LEU A 169 1.89 19.62 10.73
CA LEU A 169 0.52 19.39 11.19
C LEU A 169 -0.12 18.33 10.31
N LEU A 170 -0.93 17.47 10.91
CA LEU A 170 -1.66 16.41 10.19
C LEU A 170 -3.14 16.76 10.09
N LYS A 171 -3.72 16.49 8.91
CA LYS A 171 -5.15 16.40 8.69
C LYS A 171 -5.48 15.05 8.08
N LEU A 172 -6.53 14.40 8.59
CA LEU A 172 -7.02 13.11 8.11
C LEU A 172 -8.40 13.30 7.47
N GLY A 173 -8.60 12.70 6.30
CA GLY A 173 -9.88 12.71 5.60
C GLY A 173 -10.35 11.30 5.29
N ARG A 174 -11.67 11.12 5.27
CA ARG A 174 -12.37 9.94 4.77
C ARG A 174 -13.53 10.40 3.91
N ASP A 175 -13.73 9.73 2.81
CA ASP A 175 -14.91 9.88 1.96
C ASP A 175 -15.55 8.52 1.71
N ASP A 176 -16.88 8.47 1.75
CA ASP A 176 -17.72 7.31 1.45
C ASP A 176 -18.88 7.69 0.50
N HIS A 177 -18.61 8.66 -0.37
CA HIS A 177 -19.58 9.10 -1.35
C HIS A 177 -19.95 7.96 -2.31
N PRO A 178 -21.24 7.74 -2.63
CA PRO A 178 -21.68 6.64 -3.49
C PRO A 178 -21.01 6.59 -4.86
N LEU A 179 -20.48 7.72 -5.34
CA LEU A 179 -19.71 7.79 -6.59
C LEU A 179 -18.45 6.93 -6.55
N LEU A 180 -17.82 6.76 -5.37
CA LEU A 180 -16.63 5.92 -5.24
C LEU A 180 -16.87 4.47 -5.70
N GLU A 181 -18.07 3.92 -5.40
CA GLU A 181 -18.47 2.59 -5.89
C GLU A 181 -18.82 2.59 -7.38
N LEU A 182 -19.34 3.70 -7.91
CA LEU A 182 -19.66 3.82 -9.34
C LEU A 182 -18.41 3.93 -10.22
N LEU A 183 -17.27 4.33 -9.63
CA LEU A 183 -15.97 4.38 -10.30
C LEU A 183 -15.22 3.04 -10.27
N GLN A 184 -15.83 1.97 -9.76
CA GLN A 184 -15.26 0.63 -9.65
C GLN A 184 -16.13 -0.37 -10.42
N GLY A 185 -15.53 -1.15 -11.30
CA GLY A 185 -16.15 -2.31 -11.95
C GLY A 185 -15.75 -3.60 -11.26
N VAL A 186 -16.67 -4.52 -11.08
CA VAL A 186 -16.42 -5.86 -10.53
C VAL A 186 -17.29 -6.88 -11.25
N ASP A 187 -16.69 -7.73 -12.06
CA ASP A 187 -17.42 -8.75 -12.83
C ASP A 187 -17.66 -10.03 -12.03
N ARG A 188 -16.65 -10.46 -11.27
CA ARG A 188 -16.70 -11.70 -10.49
C ARG A 188 -17.56 -11.55 -9.23
N PRO A 189 -18.50 -12.48 -8.98
CA PRO A 189 -19.22 -12.57 -7.71
C PRO A 189 -18.32 -12.99 -6.54
N PRO A 190 -18.65 -12.54 -5.30
CA PRO A 190 -19.57 -11.47 -4.98
C PRO A 190 -19.05 -10.14 -5.51
N ARG A 191 -19.95 -9.27 -5.97
CA ARG A 191 -19.54 -7.98 -6.55
C ARG A 191 -19.30 -6.94 -5.45
N VAL A 192 -18.43 -7.27 -4.51
CA VAL A 192 -18.02 -6.37 -3.42
C VAL A 192 -17.05 -5.34 -3.97
N LYS A 193 -17.24 -4.08 -3.58
CA LYS A 193 -16.40 -2.93 -3.90
C LYS A 193 -15.82 -2.35 -2.62
N ASP A 194 -14.81 -1.48 -2.73
CA ASP A 194 -14.32 -0.70 -1.59
C ASP A 194 -14.95 0.69 -1.63
N PRO A 195 -15.94 1.00 -0.74
CA PRO A 195 -16.69 2.24 -0.80
C PRO A 195 -15.93 3.44 -0.22
N PHE A 196 -14.66 3.27 0.18
CA PHE A 196 -13.93 4.27 0.92
C PHE A 196 -12.76 4.87 0.14
N LEU A 197 -12.53 6.16 0.39
CA LEU A 197 -11.33 6.87 0.06
C LEU A 197 -10.77 7.51 1.32
N PHE A 198 -9.47 7.33 1.56
CA PHE A 198 -8.78 7.91 2.71
C PHE A 198 -7.71 8.90 2.26
N THR A 199 -7.54 9.98 3.03
CA THR A 199 -6.49 10.98 2.78
C THR A 199 -5.72 11.32 4.05
N MET A 200 -4.44 11.63 3.87
CA MET A 200 -3.55 12.15 4.89
C MET A 200 -2.84 13.38 4.33
N ARG A 201 -3.08 14.57 4.88
CA ARG A 201 -2.42 15.80 4.45
C ARG A 201 -1.50 16.33 5.53
N LEU A 202 -0.24 16.50 5.18
CA LEU A 202 0.80 17.08 6.02
C LEU A 202 1.03 18.52 5.59
N VAL A 203 1.03 19.43 6.57
CA VAL A 203 1.15 20.87 6.37
C VAL A 203 2.33 21.37 7.20
N ALA A 204 3.21 22.17 6.62
CA ALA A 204 4.31 22.80 7.33
C ALA A 204 3.77 23.73 8.44
N ARG A 205 4.20 23.52 9.67
CA ARG A 205 3.71 24.30 10.82
C ARG A 205 4.05 25.79 10.71
N SER A 206 5.19 26.10 10.08
CA SER A 206 5.70 27.48 9.98
C SER A 206 5.02 28.31 8.90
N THR A 207 4.68 27.73 7.74
CA THR A 207 4.16 28.44 6.57
C THR A 207 2.69 28.17 6.28
N GLY A 208 2.15 27.04 6.78
CA GLY A 208 0.82 26.57 6.44
C GLY A 208 0.74 25.90 5.05
N GLU A 209 1.88 25.79 4.35
CA GLU A 209 1.94 25.14 3.03
C GLU A 209 1.86 23.63 3.13
N THR A 210 1.28 22.98 2.14
CA THR A 210 1.20 21.54 2.05
C THR A 210 2.61 20.96 1.78
N ILE A 211 3.05 20.03 2.62
CA ILE A 211 4.25 19.20 2.39
C ILE A 211 3.87 18.08 1.42
N ALA A 212 2.85 17.29 1.81
CA ALA A 212 2.34 16.20 0.99
C ALA A 212 0.88 15.88 1.31
N THR A 213 0.18 15.30 0.33
CA THR A 213 -1.14 14.70 0.48
C THR A 213 -1.09 13.26 -0.04
N LEU A 214 -1.35 12.30 0.84
CA LEU A 214 -1.51 10.88 0.51
C LEU A 214 -2.99 10.62 0.20
N VAL A 215 -3.27 9.90 -0.89
CA VAL A 215 -4.60 9.42 -1.30
C VAL A 215 -4.55 7.90 -1.37
N ASN A 216 -5.46 7.21 -0.69
CA ASN A 216 -5.60 5.75 -0.73
C ASN A 216 -7.01 5.39 -1.24
N TRP A 217 -7.08 4.69 -2.36
CA TRP A 217 -8.31 4.27 -3.02
C TRP A 217 -8.09 2.97 -3.82
N SER A 218 -9.18 2.29 -4.18
CA SER A 218 -9.17 0.91 -4.67
C SER A 218 -9.74 0.77 -6.07
N ALA A 219 -8.89 0.73 -7.08
CA ALA A 219 -9.13 0.14 -8.41
C ALA A 219 -7.79 -0.05 -9.13
N HIS A 220 -7.71 -1.01 -10.06
CA HIS A 220 -6.53 -1.23 -10.89
C HIS A 220 -6.19 0.01 -11.73
N PRO A 221 -4.94 0.48 -11.78
CA PRO A 221 -4.49 1.49 -12.74
C PRO A 221 -4.27 0.88 -14.14
N GLU A 222 -5.38 0.61 -14.84
CA GLU A 222 -5.39 -0.12 -16.11
C GLU A 222 -6.39 0.45 -17.13
N VAL A 223 -6.88 1.70 -16.93
CA VAL A 223 -7.90 2.34 -17.76
C VAL A 223 -7.58 2.33 -19.26
N LEU A 224 -6.28 2.39 -19.59
CA LEU A 224 -5.80 2.46 -20.98
C LEU A 224 -5.81 1.12 -21.70
N GLY A 225 -6.02 0.03 -20.96
CA GLY A 225 -6.19 -1.30 -21.54
C GLY A 225 -4.96 -1.85 -22.26
N ARG A 226 -5.16 -3.00 -22.91
CA ARG A 226 -4.09 -3.79 -23.53
C ARG A 226 -3.42 -3.10 -24.74
N LYS A 227 -4.13 -2.24 -25.45
CA LYS A 227 -3.62 -1.61 -26.69
C LYS A 227 -2.64 -0.48 -26.43
N ASN A 228 -2.64 0.07 -25.22
CA ASN A 228 -1.70 1.13 -24.88
C ASN A 228 -0.27 0.61 -24.84
N THR A 229 0.63 1.32 -25.52
CA THR A 229 2.09 1.06 -25.54
C THR A 229 2.90 2.25 -25.05
N GLN A 230 2.24 3.30 -24.51
CA GLN A 230 2.91 4.42 -23.88
C GLN A 230 3.12 4.14 -22.39
N ILE A 231 4.30 4.44 -21.89
CA ILE A 231 4.59 4.42 -20.45
C ILE A 231 3.79 5.52 -19.76
N THR A 232 3.11 5.17 -18.67
CA THR A 232 2.30 6.09 -17.86
C THR A 232 1.97 5.47 -16.51
N SER A 233 1.68 6.29 -15.50
CA SER A 233 1.09 5.81 -14.25
C SER A 233 -0.43 5.63 -14.31
N ASP A 234 -1.06 5.75 -15.51
CA ASP A 234 -2.51 5.64 -15.72
C ASP A 234 -3.28 6.69 -14.91
N TYR A 235 -4.54 6.46 -14.48
CA TYR A 235 -5.35 7.44 -13.76
C TYR A 235 -4.71 8.02 -12.49
N PRO A 236 -3.80 7.36 -11.75
CA PRO A 236 -3.04 7.97 -10.64
C PRO A 236 -2.26 9.22 -11.02
N HIS A 237 -1.82 9.36 -12.28
CA HIS A 237 -1.23 10.60 -12.78
C HIS A 237 -2.18 11.78 -12.55
N TRP A 238 -3.43 11.69 -13.00
CA TRP A 238 -4.41 12.76 -12.90
C TRP A 238 -4.94 12.97 -11.48
N VAL A 239 -5.01 11.91 -10.65
CA VAL A 239 -5.30 12.05 -9.21
C VAL A 239 -4.27 13.00 -8.58
N ARG A 240 -2.99 12.72 -8.79
CA ARG A 240 -1.88 13.50 -8.23
C ARG A 240 -1.86 14.92 -8.80
N ALA A 241 -1.99 15.06 -10.11
CA ALA A 241 -2.02 16.37 -10.77
C ALA A 241 -3.15 17.26 -10.25
N TYR A 242 -4.35 16.70 -10.04
CA TYR A 242 -5.48 17.42 -9.46
C TYR A 242 -5.20 17.85 -8.03
N VAL A 243 -4.75 16.92 -7.18
CA VAL A 243 -4.49 17.17 -5.74
C VAL A 243 -3.38 18.21 -5.57
N GLU A 244 -2.28 18.11 -6.32
CA GLU A 244 -1.17 19.07 -6.29
C GLU A 244 -1.61 20.46 -6.75
N LYS A 245 -2.44 20.54 -7.80
CA LYS A 245 -3.01 21.80 -8.28
C LYS A 245 -3.92 22.49 -7.25
N GLN A 246 -4.73 21.71 -6.52
CA GLN A 246 -5.74 22.26 -5.61
C GLN A 246 -5.20 22.50 -4.19
N LEU A 247 -4.29 21.63 -3.70
CA LEU A 247 -3.85 21.66 -2.31
C LEU A 247 -2.38 22.07 -2.14
N GLY A 248 -1.63 22.14 -3.25
CA GLY A 248 -0.17 22.33 -3.23
C GLY A 248 0.58 21.12 -2.70
N GLY A 249 1.91 21.25 -2.61
CA GLY A 249 2.80 20.18 -2.14
C GLY A 249 2.84 19.00 -3.09
N MET A 250 3.32 17.85 -2.61
CA MET A 250 3.44 16.61 -3.37
C MET A 250 2.25 15.69 -3.08
N ALA A 251 1.67 15.05 -4.09
CA ALA A 251 0.64 14.04 -3.90
C ALA A 251 1.22 12.63 -4.06
N LEU A 252 0.81 11.69 -3.18
CA LEU A 252 1.09 10.26 -3.28
C LEU A 252 -0.23 9.52 -3.49
N PHE A 253 -0.22 8.48 -4.33
CA PHE A 253 -1.36 7.61 -4.52
C PHE A 253 -0.99 6.19 -4.08
N PHE A 254 -1.84 5.57 -3.25
CA PHE A 254 -1.69 4.19 -2.81
C PHE A 254 -2.92 3.40 -3.21
N SER A 255 -2.71 2.32 -3.95
CA SER A 255 -3.75 1.35 -4.26
C SER A 255 -4.20 0.63 -2.99
N GLY A 256 -5.52 0.42 -2.86
CA GLY A 256 -6.11 -0.28 -1.71
C GLY A 256 -6.44 -1.73 -2.03
N SER A 257 -7.68 -2.16 -1.78
CA SER A 257 -8.16 -3.50 -2.11
C SER A 257 -8.56 -3.58 -3.58
N ILE A 258 -7.55 -3.77 -4.44
CA ILE A 258 -7.75 -3.74 -5.90
C ILE A 258 -8.11 -5.09 -6.50
N GLY A 259 -7.93 -6.19 -5.79
CA GLY A 259 -8.18 -7.53 -6.32
C GLY A 259 -9.57 -7.60 -6.97
N LYS A 260 -9.65 -8.03 -8.23
CA LYS A 260 -10.85 -8.04 -9.10
C LYS A 260 -11.56 -6.70 -9.36
N VAL A 261 -11.04 -5.56 -8.86
CA VAL A 261 -11.65 -4.23 -9.06
C VAL A 261 -10.98 -3.54 -10.23
N SER A 262 -11.69 -3.39 -11.33
CA SER A 262 -11.23 -2.78 -12.58
C SER A 262 -12.03 -1.53 -12.92
N PRO A 263 -11.41 -0.46 -13.44
CA PRO A 263 -12.13 0.68 -13.98
C PRO A 263 -12.52 0.48 -15.46
N LEU A 264 -12.19 -0.68 -16.05
CA LEU A 264 -12.54 -1.02 -17.43
C LEU A 264 -13.98 -1.49 -17.58
N GLY A 265 -14.48 -1.43 -18.81
CA GLY A 265 -15.80 -1.91 -19.20
C GLY A 265 -16.96 -0.97 -18.87
N ASP A 266 -18.16 -1.43 -19.24
CA ASP A 266 -19.40 -0.62 -19.19
C ASP A 266 -19.86 -0.30 -17.75
N GLN A 267 -19.31 -0.99 -16.74
CA GLN A 267 -19.68 -0.74 -15.34
C GLN A 267 -19.19 0.61 -14.82
N VAL A 268 -18.13 1.18 -15.45
CA VAL A 268 -17.57 2.48 -15.09
C VAL A 268 -17.79 3.47 -16.23
N ALA A 269 -19.01 4.02 -16.25
CA ALA A 269 -19.44 5.00 -17.25
C ALA A 269 -19.18 6.42 -16.75
N LEU A 270 -18.26 7.15 -17.39
CA LEU A 270 -17.91 8.52 -17.07
C LEU A 270 -18.42 9.46 -18.15
N LEU A 271 -19.29 10.42 -17.75
CA LEU A 271 -19.73 11.47 -18.63
C LEU A 271 -18.62 12.52 -18.79
N ASP A 272 -18.22 12.76 -20.03
CA ASP A 272 -17.32 13.86 -20.36
C ASP A 272 -18.09 15.17 -20.36
N PRO A 273 -17.80 16.12 -19.45
CA PRO A 273 -18.52 17.39 -19.35
C PRO A 273 -18.29 18.32 -20.56
N GLU A 274 -17.23 18.11 -21.35
CA GLU A 274 -16.94 18.95 -22.53
C GLU A 274 -17.76 18.51 -23.73
N THR A 275 -17.99 17.21 -23.90
CA THR A 275 -18.68 16.66 -25.06
C THR A 275 -20.15 16.31 -24.78
N GLY A 276 -20.51 16.14 -23.49
CA GLY A 276 -21.81 15.63 -23.07
C GLY A 276 -22.05 14.15 -23.41
N LYS A 277 -21.00 13.39 -23.73
CA LYS A 277 -21.04 11.96 -24.06
C LYS A 277 -20.26 11.16 -23.04
N LEU A 278 -20.50 9.86 -22.98
CA LEU A 278 -19.66 8.95 -22.20
C LEU A 278 -18.25 8.90 -22.81
N ALA A 279 -17.24 8.94 -21.97
CA ALA A 279 -15.86 8.72 -22.38
C ALA A 279 -15.71 7.30 -22.91
N GLU A 280 -14.98 7.15 -24.02
CA GLU A 280 -14.66 5.84 -24.60
C GLU A 280 -13.81 5.03 -23.61
N ASP A 281 -14.08 3.72 -23.53
CA ASP A 281 -13.26 2.81 -22.75
C ASP A 281 -11.84 2.69 -23.36
N GLU A 282 -10.87 2.28 -22.57
CA GLU A 282 -9.45 2.20 -22.97
C GLU A 282 -8.90 3.54 -23.57
N SER A 283 -9.36 4.69 -23.05
CA SER A 283 -8.95 6.01 -23.56
C SER A 283 -8.26 6.90 -22.52
N TRP A 284 -7.37 7.77 -22.99
CA TRP A 284 -6.74 8.81 -22.17
C TRP A 284 -7.76 9.71 -21.49
N ARG A 285 -8.85 10.04 -22.21
CA ARG A 285 -9.90 10.89 -21.64
C ARG A 285 -10.62 10.22 -20.48
N LYS A 286 -10.89 8.92 -20.56
CA LYS A 286 -11.47 8.15 -19.43
C LYS A 286 -10.52 8.14 -18.24
N ALA A 287 -9.22 7.93 -18.45
CA ALA A 287 -8.22 7.96 -17.39
C ALA A 287 -8.11 9.33 -16.73
N GLU A 288 -8.13 10.41 -17.52
CA GLU A 288 -8.13 11.80 -17.03
C GLU A 288 -9.38 12.11 -16.19
N LEU A 289 -10.57 11.77 -16.69
CA LEU A 289 -11.83 12.01 -15.98
C LEU A 289 -11.89 11.21 -14.68
N LEU A 290 -11.51 9.93 -14.70
CA LEU A 290 -11.46 9.09 -13.51
C LEU A 290 -10.52 9.66 -12.45
N GLY A 291 -9.28 9.94 -12.83
CA GLY A 291 -8.28 10.46 -11.90
C GLY A 291 -8.65 11.84 -11.35
N THR A 292 -9.20 12.71 -12.19
CA THR A 292 -9.70 14.03 -11.77
C THR A 292 -10.83 13.91 -10.75
N GLU A 293 -11.77 13.00 -10.98
CA GLU A 293 -12.91 12.81 -10.08
C GLU A 293 -12.48 12.22 -8.72
N ILE A 294 -11.57 11.25 -8.71
CA ILE A 294 -10.97 10.73 -7.47
C ILE A 294 -10.20 11.83 -6.75
N GLY A 295 -9.42 12.65 -7.46
CA GLY A 295 -8.73 13.81 -6.89
C GLY A 295 -9.69 14.82 -6.25
N ARG A 296 -10.85 15.05 -6.89
CA ARG A 296 -11.92 15.92 -6.35
C ARG A 296 -12.52 15.35 -5.07
N LEU A 297 -12.77 14.04 -5.01
CA LEU A 297 -13.25 13.36 -3.80
C LEU A 297 -12.20 13.38 -2.69
N ALA A 298 -10.91 13.22 -3.03
CA ALA A 298 -9.82 13.37 -2.08
C ALA A 298 -9.75 14.79 -1.49
N GLN A 299 -9.92 15.83 -2.31
CA GLN A 299 -10.04 17.21 -1.83
C GLN A 299 -11.27 17.37 -0.92
N ARG A 300 -12.41 16.80 -1.30
CA ARG A 300 -13.66 16.84 -0.52
C ARG A 300 -13.49 16.21 0.85
N SER A 301 -12.82 15.08 0.96
CA SER A 301 -12.56 14.38 2.23
C SER A 301 -11.83 15.26 3.26
N LEU A 302 -11.07 16.26 2.78
CA LEU A 302 -10.28 17.18 3.61
C LEU A 302 -10.96 18.50 3.92
N GLN A 303 -12.14 18.81 3.33
CA GLN A 303 -12.81 20.12 3.50
C GLN A 303 -13.13 20.45 4.96
N ASN A 304 -13.59 19.45 5.71
CA ASN A 304 -13.93 19.58 7.12
C ASN A 304 -12.96 18.81 8.04
N ALA A 305 -11.79 18.42 7.52
CA ALA A 305 -10.82 17.66 8.30
C ALA A 305 -10.19 18.54 9.38
N GLU A 306 -10.36 18.14 10.63
CA GLU A 306 -9.71 18.79 11.75
C GLU A 306 -8.22 18.45 11.81
N GLN A 307 -7.46 19.35 12.44
CA GLN A 307 -6.05 19.09 12.70
C GLN A 307 -5.91 18.04 13.81
N VAL A 308 -5.11 17.03 13.55
CA VAL A 308 -4.75 15.98 14.51
C VAL A 308 -3.36 16.25 15.07
N ASN A 309 -3.27 16.38 16.41
CA ASN A 309 -2.00 16.53 17.11
C ASN A 309 -1.48 15.13 17.49
N LEU A 310 -0.72 14.52 16.59
CA LEU A 310 -0.11 13.21 16.85
C LEU A 310 0.94 13.31 17.98
N ASN A 311 0.95 12.29 18.84
CA ASN A 311 1.94 12.14 19.91
C ASN A 311 2.54 10.73 20.01
N SER A 312 2.11 9.82 19.14
CA SER A 312 2.72 8.48 18.99
C SER A 312 2.62 7.97 17.56
N LEU A 313 3.65 7.23 17.17
CA LEU A 313 3.73 6.47 15.93
C LEU A 313 4.36 5.12 16.30
N THR A 314 3.68 4.02 15.96
CA THR A 314 4.20 2.67 16.17
C THR A 314 4.09 1.86 14.90
N VAL A 315 5.11 1.05 14.64
CA VAL A 315 5.15 0.10 13.52
C VAL A 315 5.38 -1.29 14.09
N GLN A 316 4.59 -2.25 13.65
CA GLN A 316 4.75 -3.67 13.93
C GLN A 316 4.78 -4.41 12.61
N SER A 317 5.67 -5.38 12.46
CA SER A 317 5.86 -6.16 11.25
C SER A 317 5.91 -7.65 11.59
N GLU A 318 5.42 -8.47 10.67
CA GLU A 318 5.51 -9.91 10.76
C GLU A 318 5.96 -10.49 9.42
N ILE A 319 6.97 -11.38 9.48
CA ILE A 319 7.41 -12.15 8.32
C ILE A 319 6.48 -13.34 8.15
N VAL A 320 5.94 -13.47 6.94
CA VAL A 320 4.99 -14.52 6.57
C VAL A 320 5.61 -15.43 5.54
N PHE A 321 5.49 -16.75 5.74
CA PHE A 321 5.81 -17.75 4.72
C PHE A 321 4.52 -18.23 4.08
N VAL A 322 4.32 -17.92 2.80
CA VAL A 322 3.11 -18.23 2.05
C VAL A 322 3.38 -19.38 1.09
N PRO A 323 2.58 -20.45 1.12
CA PRO A 323 2.78 -21.59 0.21
C PRO A 323 2.57 -21.19 -1.25
N MET A 324 3.54 -21.46 -2.11
CA MET A 324 3.40 -21.34 -3.58
C MET A 324 2.76 -22.62 -4.12
N GLN A 325 1.45 -22.71 -4.03
CA GLN A 325 0.68 -23.88 -4.45
C GLN A 325 0.41 -23.88 -5.95
N ASN A 326 0.37 -22.70 -6.59
CA ASN A 326 0.13 -22.53 -8.02
C ASN A 326 1.25 -23.12 -8.86
N SER A 327 0.90 -24.12 -9.70
CA SER A 327 1.84 -24.82 -10.58
C SER A 327 2.47 -23.92 -11.66
N HIS A 328 1.74 -22.90 -12.13
CA HIS A 328 2.24 -21.94 -13.13
C HIS A 328 3.34 -21.06 -12.54
N PHE A 329 3.17 -20.60 -11.29
CA PHE A 329 4.20 -19.81 -10.60
C PHE A 329 5.42 -20.65 -10.26
N ARG A 330 5.25 -21.93 -9.87
CA ARG A 330 6.38 -22.85 -9.70
C ARG A 330 7.13 -23.09 -11.01
N ALA A 331 6.41 -23.25 -12.12
CA ALA A 331 7.04 -23.39 -13.44
C ALA A 331 7.79 -22.12 -13.86
N ALA A 332 7.24 -20.94 -13.59
CA ALA A 332 7.90 -19.64 -13.83
C ALA A 332 9.18 -19.50 -12.99
N ALA A 333 9.13 -19.86 -11.71
CA ALA A 333 10.31 -19.89 -10.85
C ALA A 333 11.39 -20.85 -11.38
N ALA A 334 11.01 -22.10 -11.72
CA ALA A 334 11.92 -23.10 -12.28
C ALA A 334 12.54 -22.68 -13.62
N ALA A 335 11.79 -21.93 -14.45
CA ALA A 335 12.28 -21.35 -15.69
C ALA A 335 13.15 -20.10 -15.51
N GLY A 336 13.31 -19.59 -14.28
CA GLY A 336 14.09 -18.39 -13.99
C GLY A 336 13.38 -17.09 -14.39
N VAL A 337 12.06 -17.08 -14.52
CA VAL A 337 11.27 -15.90 -14.89
C VAL A 337 11.44 -14.79 -13.85
N PHE A 338 11.47 -15.15 -12.58
CA PHE A 338 11.63 -14.20 -11.46
C PHE A 338 13.08 -13.76 -11.23
N VAL A 339 14.03 -14.26 -12.03
CA VAL A 339 15.47 -13.87 -12.04
C VAL A 339 16.10 -13.92 -10.63
N GLY A 340 15.75 -14.94 -9.83
CA GLY A 340 16.25 -15.10 -8.44
C GLY A 340 15.71 -14.08 -7.44
N ARG A 341 14.73 -13.27 -7.83
CA ARG A 341 14.12 -12.23 -6.97
C ARG A 341 12.92 -12.72 -6.16
N LYS A 342 12.57 -14.00 -6.30
CA LYS A 342 11.52 -14.66 -5.52
C LYS A 342 12.02 -16.04 -5.05
N PRO A 343 12.93 -16.06 -4.08
CA PRO A 343 13.50 -17.32 -3.60
C PRO A 343 12.45 -18.19 -2.91
N LEU A 344 12.62 -19.52 -3.01
CA LEU A 344 11.73 -20.50 -2.41
C LEU A 344 12.27 -21.00 -1.05
N TYR A 345 11.36 -21.23 -0.12
CA TYR A 345 11.62 -21.68 1.24
C TYR A 345 10.93 -23.01 1.51
N SER A 346 11.45 -23.73 2.48
CA SER A 346 10.85 -24.95 3.03
C SER A 346 10.97 -24.91 4.56
N GLY A 347 9.81 -24.83 5.25
CA GLY A 347 9.78 -24.71 6.70
C GLY A 347 10.61 -23.53 7.22
N GLY A 348 10.51 -22.37 6.57
CA GLY A 348 11.21 -21.13 6.94
C GLY A 348 12.71 -21.09 6.58
N LYS A 349 13.24 -22.09 5.86
CA LYS A 349 14.64 -22.14 5.42
C LYS A 349 14.72 -22.02 3.90
N LEU A 350 15.63 -21.17 3.41
CA LEU A 350 15.91 -21.03 1.99
C LEU A 350 16.29 -22.38 1.36
N ASP A 351 15.61 -22.76 0.26
CA ASP A 351 15.85 -24.00 -0.47
C ASP A 351 16.03 -23.75 -1.96
N PRO A 352 17.17 -23.21 -2.40
CA PRO A 352 17.41 -22.87 -3.80
C PRO A 352 17.47 -24.12 -4.71
N ALA A 353 17.55 -25.34 -4.15
CA ALA A 353 17.53 -26.56 -4.94
C ALA A 353 16.13 -26.87 -5.51
N LYS A 354 15.07 -26.33 -4.90
CA LYS A 354 13.69 -26.54 -5.36
C LYS A 354 13.37 -25.79 -6.66
N GLU A 355 13.93 -24.60 -6.88
CA GLU A 355 13.77 -23.85 -8.15
C GLU A 355 14.21 -24.67 -9.39
N LYS A 356 15.09 -25.64 -9.21
CA LYS A 356 15.70 -26.39 -10.33
C LYS A 356 15.09 -27.78 -10.56
N ARG A 357 14.27 -28.30 -9.66
CA ARG A 357 13.88 -29.71 -9.66
C ARG A 357 12.43 -29.99 -10.02
N ASP A 358 11.54 -29.05 -9.81
CA ASP A 358 10.10 -29.27 -9.95
C ASP A 358 9.52 -28.42 -11.09
N LEU A 359 9.76 -28.89 -12.35
CA LEU A 359 8.93 -28.44 -13.45
C LEU A 359 7.59 -29.19 -13.31
N PRO A 360 6.50 -28.52 -12.86
CA PRO A 360 5.21 -29.16 -12.77
C PRO A 360 4.67 -29.47 -14.16
N ASP A 361 3.86 -30.52 -14.24
CA ASP A 361 3.02 -30.74 -15.42
C ASP A 361 2.00 -29.59 -15.49
N LEU A 362 2.20 -28.65 -16.43
CA LEU A 362 1.35 -27.48 -16.61
C LEU A 362 -0.09 -27.83 -17.00
N GLY A 363 -0.41 -29.10 -17.24
CA GLY A 363 -1.76 -29.59 -17.51
C GLY A 363 -2.56 -29.89 -16.23
N ARG A 364 -1.92 -29.86 -15.05
CA ARG A 364 -2.59 -30.14 -13.76
C ARG A 364 -2.19 -29.09 -12.72
N VAL A 365 -3.18 -28.54 -12.05
CA VAL A 365 -2.95 -27.77 -10.84
C VAL A 365 -2.73 -28.76 -9.70
N GLU A 366 -1.48 -28.96 -9.32
CA GLU A 366 -1.12 -29.75 -8.15
C GLU A 366 -0.70 -28.81 -7.02
N TYR A 367 -1.44 -28.82 -5.92
CA TYR A 367 -1.08 -28.11 -4.71
C TYR A 367 0.00 -28.88 -3.99
N ALA A 368 1.26 -28.53 -4.25
CA ALA A 368 2.39 -29.12 -3.54
C ALA A 368 2.66 -28.35 -2.24
N THR A 369 2.96 -29.06 -1.19
CA THR A 369 3.45 -28.48 0.07
C THR A 369 4.96 -28.32 0.04
N GLY A 370 5.48 -27.33 0.78
CA GLY A 370 6.91 -27.16 0.99
C GLY A 370 7.63 -26.28 -0.05
N HIS A 371 6.90 -25.48 -0.80
CA HIS A 371 7.42 -24.40 -1.61
C HIS A 371 6.81 -23.11 -1.09
N ASP A 372 7.50 -22.46 -0.15
CA ASP A 372 6.99 -21.25 0.46
C ASP A 372 7.77 -20.06 -0.10
N ILE A 373 7.12 -18.93 -0.24
CA ILE A 373 7.79 -17.63 -0.41
C ILE A 373 7.78 -16.87 0.91
N GLN A 374 8.81 -16.06 1.14
CA GLN A 374 8.86 -15.14 2.25
C GLN A 374 8.26 -13.80 1.83
N THR A 375 7.39 -13.25 2.66
CA THR A 375 6.83 -11.90 2.51
C THR A 375 6.70 -11.23 3.88
N GLU A 376 6.17 -10.00 3.91
CA GLU A 376 6.03 -9.22 5.14
C GLU A 376 4.69 -8.49 5.15
N VAL A 377 4.09 -8.37 6.31
CA VAL A 377 2.93 -7.52 6.58
C VAL A 377 3.24 -6.55 7.71
N ASP A 378 2.71 -5.34 7.62
CA ASP A 378 2.90 -4.31 8.64
C ASP A 378 1.58 -3.77 9.16
N TYR A 379 1.60 -3.39 10.43
CA TYR A 379 0.57 -2.65 11.11
C TYR A 379 1.14 -1.37 11.72
N VAL A 380 0.69 -0.22 11.20
CA VAL A 380 1.10 1.10 11.68
C VAL A 380 -0.06 1.75 12.42
N ARG A 381 0.22 2.33 13.59
CA ARG A 381 -0.73 3.12 14.36
C ARG A 381 -0.22 4.53 14.54
N LEU A 382 -1.08 5.48 14.26
CA LEU A 382 -0.88 6.90 14.57
C LEU A 382 -1.79 7.25 15.75
N GLY A 383 -1.21 7.79 16.82
CA GLY A 383 -1.93 8.09 18.05
C GLY A 383 -1.94 9.57 18.42
N ALA A 384 -3.04 10.01 19.03
CA ALA A 384 -3.23 11.33 19.59
C ALA A 384 -3.93 11.22 20.95
N ALA A 385 -3.48 11.98 21.93
CA ALA A 385 -4.07 12.04 23.28
C ALA A 385 -4.28 10.65 23.93
N GLY A 386 -3.36 9.72 23.68
CA GLY A 386 -3.41 8.37 24.27
C GLY A 386 -4.34 7.39 23.55
N THR A 387 -4.95 7.78 22.42
CA THR A 387 -5.80 6.92 21.59
C THR A 387 -5.23 6.79 20.18
N THR A 388 -5.44 5.63 19.54
CA THR A 388 -5.14 5.46 18.11
C THR A 388 -6.17 6.24 17.29
N VAL A 389 -5.72 7.06 16.35
CA VAL A 389 -6.58 7.89 15.48
C VAL A 389 -6.59 7.44 14.04
N ALA A 390 -5.50 6.82 13.57
CA ALA A 390 -5.42 6.24 12.23
C ALA A 390 -4.60 4.94 12.27
N GLU A 391 -4.96 4.03 11.39
CA GLU A 391 -4.34 2.71 11.24
C GLU A 391 -3.99 2.48 9.76
N ILE A 392 -2.82 1.87 9.50
CA ILE A 392 -2.37 1.52 8.16
C ILE A 392 -1.99 0.04 8.18
N LEU A 393 -2.48 -0.73 7.22
CA LEU A 393 -2.07 -2.10 6.95
C LEU A 393 -1.34 -2.16 5.61
N THR A 394 -0.22 -2.87 5.54
CA THR A 394 0.40 -3.25 4.26
C THR A 394 -0.05 -4.66 3.87
N ILE A 395 -0.41 -4.81 2.62
CA ILE A 395 -0.86 -6.08 2.04
C ILE A 395 0.09 -6.44 0.90
N PRO A 396 0.77 -7.59 0.93
CA PRO A 396 1.82 -7.93 -0.03
C PRO A 396 1.27 -8.45 -1.38
N GLY A 397 0.12 -7.95 -1.83
CA GLY A 397 -0.50 -8.38 -3.09
C GLY A 397 -1.85 -7.72 -3.33
N GLU A 398 -2.60 -8.28 -4.28
CA GLU A 398 -3.88 -7.79 -4.77
C GLU A 398 -5.05 -8.37 -3.97
N ILE A 399 -5.33 -7.78 -2.81
CA ILE A 399 -6.40 -8.28 -1.92
C ILE A 399 -7.79 -8.01 -2.49
N TYR A 400 -8.67 -9.02 -2.41
CA TYR A 400 -10.08 -8.90 -2.78
C TYR A 400 -10.84 -8.03 -1.77
N PRO A 401 -11.74 -7.13 -2.22
CA PRO A 401 -12.47 -6.21 -1.34
C PRO A 401 -13.27 -6.90 -0.24
N GLU A 402 -13.80 -8.09 -0.46
CA GLU A 402 -14.54 -8.85 0.55
C GLU A 402 -13.72 -9.28 1.77
N LEU A 403 -12.40 -9.46 1.60
CA LEU A 403 -11.47 -9.70 2.71
C LEU A 403 -11.24 -8.44 3.55
N VAL A 404 -11.47 -7.27 2.96
CA VAL A 404 -11.30 -5.97 3.61
C VAL A 404 -12.61 -5.45 4.21
N ASN A 405 -13.70 -5.50 3.42
CA ASN A 405 -14.98 -4.86 3.74
C ASN A 405 -16.07 -5.85 4.16
N GLY A 406 -15.82 -7.16 4.08
CA GLY A 406 -16.84 -8.19 4.25
C GLY A 406 -17.62 -8.49 2.97
N GLY A 407 -18.63 -9.36 3.08
CA GLY A 407 -19.44 -9.77 1.94
C GLY A 407 -18.95 -11.04 1.26
N MET A 408 -17.98 -11.76 1.83
CA MET A 408 -17.63 -13.11 1.40
C MET A 408 -18.87 -14.01 1.36
N ALA A 409 -18.96 -14.86 0.35
CA ALA A 409 -20.11 -15.73 0.15
C ALA A 409 -19.70 -17.15 -0.26
N ARG A 410 -20.59 -18.09 -0.03
CA ARG A 410 -20.43 -19.48 -0.47
C ARG A 410 -21.24 -19.68 -1.74
N TYR A 411 -20.56 -20.15 -2.78
CA TYR A 411 -21.19 -20.37 -4.08
C TYR A 411 -21.14 -21.84 -4.48
N PRO A 412 -22.22 -22.34 -5.12
CA PRO A 412 -22.12 -23.62 -5.82
C PRO A 412 -21.04 -23.57 -6.89
N GLY A 413 -20.19 -24.59 -6.93
CA GLY A 413 -19.08 -24.68 -7.87
C GLY A 413 -17.72 -24.22 -7.31
N ALA A 414 -17.67 -23.53 -6.18
CA ALA A 414 -16.39 -23.24 -5.52
C ALA A 414 -15.67 -24.54 -5.12
N ASP A 415 -14.33 -24.55 -5.25
CA ASP A 415 -13.52 -25.74 -4.93
C ASP A 415 -13.50 -26.05 -3.43
N TYR A 416 -13.62 -25.02 -2.58
CA TYR A 416 -13.58 -25.13 -1.11
C TYR A 416 -14.80 -24.48 -0.43
N PRO A 417 -16.05 -24.82 -0.77
CA PRO A 417 -17.22 -24.10 -0.30
C PRO A 417 -17.43 -24.19 1.22
N GLU A 418 -16.83 -25.19 1.88
CA GLU A 418 -16.89 -25.38 3.35
C GLU A 418 -15.72 -24.74 4.10
N ALA A 419 -14.77 -24.10 3.40
CA ALA A 419 -13.67 -23.41 4.06
C ALA A 419 -14.22 -22.32 5.01
N PRO A 420 -13.65 -22.13 6.21
CA PRO A 420 -14.04 -21.01 7.05
C PRO A 420 -13.73 -19.69 6.32
N PHE A 421 -14.56 -18.68 6.53
CA PHE A 421 -14.25 -17.34 6.05
C PHE A 421 -13.07 -16.77 6.80
N GLU A 422 -12.19 -16.10 6.07
CA GLU A 422 -11.10 -15.31 6.62
C GLU A 422 -11.68 -14.13 7.44
N PRO A 423 -10.90 -13.59 8.40
CA PRO A 423 -11.30 -12.39 9.14
C PRO A 423 -11.41 -11.17 8.21
N VAL A 424 -12.46 -10.38 8.35
CA VAL A 424 -12.63 -9.11 7.64
C VAL A 424 -11.72 -8.06 8.26
N LEU A 425 -10.79 -7.48 7.48
CA LEU A 425 -9.75 -6.61 8.03
C LEU A 425 -10.28 -5.34 8.69
N ARG A 426 -11.23 -4.63 8.08
CA ARG A 426 -11.78 -3.39 8.66
C ARG A 426 -12.52 -3.62 9.98
N GLU A 427 -13.07 -4.80 10.21
CA GLU A 427 -13.70 -5.17 11.47
C GLU A 427 -12.68 -5.38 12.61
N GLN A 428 -11.41 -5.66 12.27
CA GLN A 428 -10.34 -5.78 13.25
C GLN A 428 -9.81 -4.41 13.69
N LEU A 429 -9.90 -3.40 12.84
CA LEU A 429 -9.42 -2.04 13.09
C LEU A 429 -10.43 -1.24 13.91
N LYS A 430 -9.94 -0.26 14.69
CA LYS A 430 -10.77 0.44 15.70
C LYS A 430 -11.02 1.91 15.37
N THR A 431 -10.29 2.45 14.38
CA THR A 431 -10.34 3.88 14.05
C THR A 431 -11.24 4.16 12.84
N THR A 432 -11.59 5.43 12.65
CA THR A 432 -12.29 5.90 11.46
C THR A 432 -11.40 5.94 10.23
N TYR A 433 -10.08 6.18 10.41
CA TYR A 433 -9.11 6.33 9.33
C TYR A 433 -8.29 5.04 9.19
N GLN A 434 -8.68 4.20 8.23
CA GLN A 434 -8.19 2.83 8.03
C GLN A 434 -7.58 2.70 6.64
N PHE A 435 -6.30 3.00 6.52
CA PHE A 435 -5.59 2.91 5.25
C PHE A 435 -5.20 1.45 4.95
N ILE A 436 -5.45 1.02 3.74
CA ILE A 436 -5.01 -0.28 3.21
C ILE A 436 -4.05 -0.02 2.07
N PHE A 437 -2.77 -0.36 2.25
CA PHE A 437 -1.77 -0.26 1.20
C PHE A 437 -1.61 -1.63 0.55
N GLY A 438 -2.33 -1.87 -0.55
CA GLY A 438 -2.13 -3.02 -1.42
C GLY A 438 -0.75 -2.97 -2.07
N LEU A 439 -0.22 -4.12 -2.47
CA LEU A 439 1.12 -4.26 -3.06
C LEU A 439 2.21 -3.62 -2.18
N GLY A 440 1.99 -3.65 -0.87
CA GLY A 440 2.89 -3.11 0.13
C GLY A 440 3.98 -4.11 0.49
N ASN A 441 5.23 -3.76 0.25
CA ASN A 441 6.45 -4.54 0.49
C ASN A 441 6.63 -5.81 -0.35
N ASP A 442 5.64 -6.23 -1.14
CA ASP A 442 5.74 -7.39 -2.05
C ASP A 442 4.59 -7.38 -3.06
N GLU A 443 4.70 -8.22 -4.08
CA GLU A 443 3.63 -8.59 -5.00
C GLU A 443 3.59 -10.11 -5.13
N ILE A 444 2.63 -10.73 -4.44
CA ILE A 444 2.45 -12.18 -4.42
C ILE A 444 1.24 -12.66 -5.23
N GLY A 445 0.61 -11.75 -5.97
CA GLY A 445 -0.61 -11.98 -6.74
C GLY A 445 -1.88 -11.79 -5.90
N TYR A 446 -2.97 -12.34 -6.43
CA TYR A 446 -4.29 -12.18 -5.82
C TYR A 446 -4.42 -12.90 -4.49
N LEU A 447 -5.00 -12.20 -3.52
CA LEU A 447 -5.47 -12.76 -2.25
C LEU A 447 -6.98 -12.96 -2.34
N ILE A 448 -7.39 -14.20 -2.54
CA ILE A 448 -8.78 -14.62 -2.81
C ILE A 448 -9.32 -15.35 -1.59
N PRO A 449 -10.55 -15.08 -1.12
CA PRO A 449 -11.18 -15.88 -0.06
C PRO A 449 -11.18 -17.37 -0.45
N LYS A 450 -10.70 -18.25 0.43
CA LYS A 450 -10.61 -19.68 0.12
C LYS A 450 -11.99 -20.30 -0.21
N ALA A 451 -13.05 -19.82 0.44
CA ALA A 451 -14.41 -20.28 0.18
C ALA A 451 -14.96 -19.87 -1.21
N GLU A 452 -14.29 -18.95 -1.89
CA GLU A 452 -14.62 -18.45 -3.22
C GLU A 452 -13.61 -18.89 -4.30
N TRP A 453 -12.67 -19.77 -3.97
CA TRP A 453 -11.68 -20.30 -4.90
C TRP A 453 -12.31 -21.15 -5.98
N ASP A 454 -11.96 -20.94 -7.26
CA ASP A 454 -12.64 -21.48 -8.43
C ASP A 454 -11.67 -21.84 -9.55
N GLU A 455 -10.95 -22.92 -9.39
CA GLU A 455 -9.94 -23.39 -10.34
C GLU A 455 -10.34 -24.63 -11.11
N GLN A 456 -11.37 -25.37 -10.61
CA GLN A 456 -11.87 -26.59 -11.22
C GLN A 456 -13.34 -26.46 -11.63
N PRO A 457 -13.76 -27.07 -12.77
CA PRO A 457 -15.18 -27.10 -13.12
C PRO A 457 -15.98 -28.02 -12.15
N PRO A 458 -17.25 -27.71 -11.86
CA PRO A 458 -18.05 -26.64 -12.45
C PRO A 458 -17.67 -25.27 -11.88
N TRP A 459 -17.55 -24.27 -12.76
CA TRP A 459 -17.15 -22.94 -12.36
C TRP A 459 -18.21 -22.23 -11.50
N LEU A 460 -17.79 -21.30 -10.65
CA LEU A 460 -18.65 -20.47 -9.81
C LEU A 460 -19.86 -19.95 -10.60
N MET A 461 -21.06 -20.17 -10.05
CA MET A 461 -22.33 -19.73 -10.64
C MET A 461 -22.56 -20.25 -12.07
N ASN A 462 -22.04 -21.45 -12.41
CA ASN A 462 -22.11 -22.05 -13.73
C ASN A 462 -21.53 -21.15 -14.84
N ALA A 463 -20.46 -20.42 -14.56
CA ALA A 463 -19.73 -19.67 -15.57
C ALA A 463 -19.24 -20.60 -16.70
N ALA A 464 -19.06 -20.07 -17.91
CA ALA A 464 -18.60 -20.86 -19.06
C ALA A 464 -17.12 -21.24 -18.98
N GLN A 465 -16.34 -20.55 -18.15
CA GLN A 465 -14.90 -20.74 -17.96
C GLN A 465 -14.47 -20.29 -16.56
N SER A 466 -13.24 -20.64 -16.14
CA SER A 466 -12.66 -20.16 -14.88
C SER A 466 -12.56 -18.65 -14.85
N TRP A 467 -12.59 -18.12 -13.63
CA TRP A 467 -12.31 -16.71 -13.38
C TRP A 467 -10.80 -16.43 -13.44
N TYR A 468 -10.43 -15.17 -13.66
CA TYR A 468 -9.05 -14.78 -13.92
C TYR A 468 -8.13 -14.86 -12.68
N GLY A 469 -8.66 -14.67 -11.47
CA GLY A 469 -7.85 -14.44 -10.27
C GLY A 469 -6.91 -15.59 -9.89
N GLU A 470 -7.39 -16.83 -9.95
CA GLU A 470 -6.69 -18.00 -9.43
C GLU A 470 -5.35 -18.27 -10.13
N ILE A 471 -5.29 -18.06 -11.44
CA ILE A 471 -4.06 -18.27 -12.22
C ILE A 471 -2.93 -17.31 -11.82
N ASN A 472 -3.29 -16.17 -11.24
CA ASN A 472 -2.38 -15.12 -10.79
C ASN A 472 -2.31 -14.99 -9.26
N SER A 473 -2.65 -16.05 -8.53
CA SER A 473 -2.50 -16.17 -7.07
C SER A 473 -1.49 -17.25 -6.71
N LEU A 474 -0.87 -17.15 -5.54
CA LEU A 474 -0.01 -18.23 -5.02
C LEU A 474 -0.78 -19.52 -4.70
N GLY A 475 -2.07 -19.41 -4.41
CA GLY A 475 -2.94 -20.55 -4.11
C GLY A 475 -4.02 -20.24 -3.08
N PRO A 476 -4.90 -21.22 -2.81
CA PRO A 476 -6.07 -21.04 -1.95
C PRO A 476 -5.74 -20.71 -0.48
N ASP A 477 -4.52 -20.99 -0.02
CA ASP A 477 -4.10 -20.70 1.36
C ASP A 477 -3.40 -19.33 1.51
N ALA A 478 -3.20 -18.59 0.40
CA ALA A 478 -2.47 -17.32 0.42
C ALA A 478 -3.18 -16.25 1.28
N ALA A 479 -4.47 -16.05 1.06
CA ALA A 479 -5.26 -15.08 1.83
C ALA A 479 -5.26 -15.41 3.32
N GLY A 480 -5.53 -16.67 3.68
CA GLY A 480 -5.54 -17.11 5.08
C GLY A 480 -4.20 -16.91 5.80
N SER A 481 -3.08 -17.17 5.11
CA SER A 481 -1.72 -16.96 5.66
C SER A 481 -1.45 -15.48 5.95
N VAL A 482 -1.73 -14.60 4.99
CA VAL A 482 -1.50 -13.15 5.13
C VAL A 482 -2.43 -12.52 6.17
N LEU A 483 -3.72 -12.83 6.13
CA LEU A 483 -4.69 -12.25 7.06
C LEU A 483 -4.51 -12.76 8.48
N GLY A 484 -4.09 -14.03 8.64
CA GLY A 484 -3.74 -14.59 9.96
C GLY A 484 -2.63 -13.80 10.64
N ALA A 485 -1.55 -13.47 9.91
CA ALA A 485 -0.45 -12.66 10.42
C ALA A 485 -0.90 -11.22 10.77
N LEU A 486 -1.68 -10.57 9.89
CA LEU A 486 -2.20 -9.23 10.17
C LEU A 486 -3.07 -9.19 11.43
N VAL A 487 -3.95 -10.18 11.62
CA VAL A 487 -4.79 -10.25 12.83
C VAL A 487 -3.94 -10.45 14.09
N SER A 488 -2.86 -11.23 14.01
CA SER A 488 -1.89 -11.38 15.12
C SER A 488 -1.26 -10.04 15.50
N LEU A 489 -0.88 -9.21 14.53
CA LEU A 489 -0.32 -7.87 14.79
C LEU A 489 -1.35 -6.90 15.39
N ILE A 490 -2.60 -6.96 14.91
CA ILE A 490 -3.68 -6.07 15.39
C ILE A 490 -4.14 -6.43 16.80
N ARG A 491 -4.12 -7.72 17.16
CA ARG A 491 -4.56 -8.28 18.44
C ARG A 491 -3.42 -9.02 19.14
N PRO A 492 -2.38 -8.32 19.60
CA PRO A 492 -1.34 -9.00 20.38
C PRO A 492 -1.97 -9.60 21.65
N TYR A 493 -1.59 -10.85 21.95
CA TYR A 493 -2.06 -11.63 23.11
C TYR A 493 -1.78 -10.94 24.45
#